data_965217c8ef02d9f6202cbc087d5b21f4
#
_entry.id   965217c8ef02d9f6202cbc087d5b21f4
#
_cell.length_a   1.000
_cell.length_b   1.000
_cell.length_c   1.000
_cell.angle_alpha   90.00
_cell.angle_beta   90.00
_cell.angle_gamma   90.00
#
_symmetry.space_group_name_H-M   'P 1'
#
loop_
_entity.id
_entity.type
_entity.pdbx_description
1 polymer ?
#
loop_
_entity_poly.entity_id
_entity_poly.type
_entity_poly.pdbx_seq_one_letter_code
_entity_poly.pdbx_strand_id
1 'polypeptide(L)'
;MFNFLKEYVVADKSVKSNQTPIFYPLPKEEIAEAEDLLKMQFPKELKRFYEEIGYGFLKTNKTLINRFMDQFSVVDFRLRQDIYEYNPNLDDVDDEESLVFFEVSEISFLTIKFKQENELGQCHIYYGSTKIADSLEEFLIKMEGNPDYYI
;
A
#
# COMPACT_ATOMS: atom_id res chain seq x y z
N MET A 1 -3.24 -13.21 -9.33
CA MET A 1 -1.92 -12.62 -9.00
C MET A 1 -1.59 -12.71 -7.52
N PHE A 2 -2.54 -12.34 -6.65
CA PHE A 2 -2.28 -12.30 -5.21
C PHE A 2 -2.94 -13.45 -4.44
N ASN A 3 -3.11 -14.59 -5.08
CA ASN A 3 -3.78 -15.76 -4.47
C ASN A 3 -3.13 -16.23 -3.16
N PHE A 4 -1.83 -16.06 -3.04
CA PHE A 4 -1.07 -16.47 -1.85
C PHE A 4 -1.46 -15.68 -0.58
N LEU A 5 -2.18 -14.57 -0.74
CA LEU A 5 -2.64 -13.75 0.39
C LEU A 5 -4.13 -13.95 0.71
N LYS A 6 -4.87 -14.67 -0.11
CA LYS A 6 -6.32 -14.82 0.06
C LYS A 6 -6.71 -15.50 1.37
N GLU A 7 -5.87 -16.39 1.88
CA GLU A 7 -6.14 -17.07 3.16
C GLU A 7 -6.20 -16.10 4.35
N TYR A 8 -5.61 -14.91 4.22
CA TYR A 8 -5.58 -13.91 5.28
C TYR A 8 -6.72 -12.90 5.19
N VAL A 9 -7.59 -13.01 4.19
CA VAL A 9 -8.71 -12.08 4.02
C VAL A 9 -9.86 -12.51 4.93
N VAL A 10 -10.33 -11.57 5.76
CA VAL A 10 -11.45 -11.79 6.67
C VAL A 10 -12.75 -11.24 6.08
N ALA A 11 -13.90 -11.55 6.69
CA ALA A 11 -15.19 -11.21 6.13
C ALA A 11 -15.44 -9.70 6.04
N ASP A 12 -15.06 -8.96 7.08
CA ASP A 12 -15.22 -7.49 7.14
C ASP A 12 -14.41 -6.89 8.29
N LYS A 13 -14.54 -5.57 8.47
CA LYS A 13 -13.82 -4.81 9.50
C LYS A 13 -14.20 -5.18 10.95
N SER A 14 -15.31 -5.87 11.15
CA SER A 14 -15.72 -6.27 12.50
C SER A 14 -14.88 -7.41 13.05
N VAL A 15 -14.21 -8.17 12.19
CA VAL A 15 -13.31 -9.24 12.61
C VAL A 15 -12.03 -8.62 13.15
N LYS A 16 -11.77 -8.82 14.43
CA LYS A 16 -10.57 -8.33 15.10
C LYS A 16 -9.65 -9.50 15.42
N SER A 17 -8.38 -9.35 15.05
CA SER A 17 -7.36 -10.35 15.34
C SER A 17 -6.05 -9.65 15.65
N ASN A 18 -5.28 -10.22 16.59
CA ASN A 18 -3.91 -9.79 16.86
C ASN A 18 -2.91 -10.48 15.95
N GLN A 19 -3.39 -11.37 15.08
CA GLN A 19 -2.54 -12.10 14.15
C GLN A 19 -2.39 -11.34 12.84
N THR A 20 -1.18 -11.34 12.28
CA THR A 20 -0.86 -10.81 10.96
C THR A 20 -0.25 -11.92 10.12
N PRO A 21 -0.42 -11.94 8.79
CA PRO A 21 -1.19 -10.95 8.01
C PRO A 21 -2.71 -11.01 8.24
N ILE A 22 -3.36 -9.88 8.03
CA ILE A 22 -4.83 -9.80 8.02
C ILE A 22 -5.26 -8.73 7.04
N PHE A 23 -6.23 -9.05 6.18
CA PHE A 23 -6.73 -8.13 5.15
C PHE A 23 -8.25 -8.03 5.19
N TYR A 24 -8.74 -6.84 4.82
CA TYR A 24 -10.15 -6.49 4.77
C TYR A 24 -10.54 -6.19 3.33
N PRO A 25 -11.62 -6.81 2.80
CA PRO A 25 -12.00 -6.58 1.41
C PRO A 25 -12.50 -5.15 1.19
N LEU A 26 -12.35 -4.67 -0.05
CA LEU A 26 -12.77 -3.35 -0.48
C LEU A 26 -13.87 -3.45 -1.53
N PRO A 27 -14.97 -2.67 -1.38
CA PRO A 27 -15.96 -2.54 -2.45
C PRO A 27 -15.35 -1.85 -3.67
N LYS A 28 -15.67 -2.32 -4.87
CA LYS A 28 -15.16 -1.74 -6.13
C LYS A 28 -15.57 -0.28 -6.29
N GLU A 29 -16.75 0.09 -5.81
CA GLU A 29 -17.27 1.46 -5.88
C GLU A 29 -16.37 2.43 -5.11
N GLU A 30 -15.80 1.99 -3.98
CA GLU A 30 -14.92 2.82 -3.17
C GLU A 30 -13.54 3.00 -3.83
N ILE A 31 -13.09 2.03 -4.63
CA ILE A 31 -11.85 2.18 -5.40
C ILE A 31 -12.04 3.27 -6.46
N ALA A 32 -13.14 3.24 -7.19
CA ALA A 32 -13.47 4.26 -8.20
C ALA A 32 -13.61 5.64 -7.57
N GLU A 33 -14.23 5.73 -6.39
CA GLU A 33 -14.38 6.99 -5.65
C GLU A 33 -13.01 7.58 -5.29
N ALA A 34 -12.10 6.74 -4.82
CA ALA A 34 -10.74 7.19 -4.49
C ALA A 34 -10.01 7.71 -5.73
N GLU A 35 -10.13 7.02 -6.86
CA GLU A 35 -9.52 7.46 -8.12
C GLU A 35 -10.07 8.82 -8.57
N ASP A 36 -11.37 9.06 -8.39
CA ASP A 36 -11.98 10.34 -8.69
C ASP A 36 -11.43 11.46 -7.79
N LEU A 37 -11.24 11.19 -6.50
CA LEU A 37 -10.67 12.15 -5.56
C LEU A 37 -9.20 12.44 -5.87
N LEU A 38 -8.45 11.43 -6.28
CA LEU A 38 -7.04 11.57 -6.66
C LEU A 38 -6.86 12.26 -8.02
N LYS A 39 -7.89 12.28 -8.86
CA LYS A 39 -7.84 12.71 -10.26
C LYS A 39 -6.82 11.91 -11.07
N MET A 40 -6.65 10.64 -10.73
CA MET A 40 -5.81 9.69 -11.46
C MET A 40 -6.27 8.27 -11.17
N GLN A 41 -5.95 7.35 -12.06
CA GLN A 41 -6.17 5.93 -11.79
C GLN A 41 -5.02 5.38 -10.93
N PHE A 42 -5.32 4.42 -10.07
CA PHE A 42 -4.28 3.68 -9.39
C PHE A 42 -3.42 2.92 -10.40
N PRO A 43 -2.13 2.73 -10.12
CA PRO A 43 -1.32 1.78 -10.90
C PRO A 43 -2.02 0.42 -10.98
N LYS A 44 -1.89 -0.26 -12.12
CA LYS A 44 -2.66 -1.48 -12.38
C LYS A 44 -2.50 -2.56 -11.32
N GLU A 45 -1.27 -2.81 -10.87
CA GLU A 45 -1.04 -3.81 -9.82
C GLU A 45 -1.68 -3.41 -8.49
N LEU A 46 -1.61 -2.13 -8.12
CA LEU A 46 -2.20 -1.63 -6.88
C LEU A 46 -3.73 -1.76 -6.93
N LYS A 47 -4.32 -1.36 -8.05
CA LYS A 47 -5.76 -1.51 -8.25
C LYS A 47 -6.19 -2.98 -8.17
N ARG A 48 -5.41 -3.85 -8.79
CA ARG A 48 -5.68 -5.28 -8.76
C ARG A 48 -5.57 -5.86 -7.35
N PHE A 49 -4.60 -5.40 -6.58
CA PHE A 49 -4.50 -5.80 -5.17
C PHE A 49 -5.73 -5.36 -4.38
N TYR A 50 -6.18 -4.13 -4.56
CA TYR A 50 -7.40 -3.66 -3.89
C TYR A 50 -8.63 -4.47 -4.29
N GLU A 51 -8.74 -4.85 -5.55
CA GLU A 51 -9.86 -5.64 -6.05
C GLU A 51 -9.84 -7.10 -5.58
N GLU A 52 -8.66 -7.72 -5.53
CA GLU A 52 -8.50 -9.13 -5.18
C GLU A 52 -8.42 -9.37 -3.68
N ILE A 53 -7.76 -8.49 -2.95
CA ILE A 53 -7.42 -8.68 -1.53
C ILE A 53 -8.07 -7.60 -0.66
N GLY A 54 -7.75 -6.33 -0.91
CA GLY A 54 -8.25 -5.22 -0.10
C GLY A 54 -7.11 -4.43 0.53
N TYR A 55 -7.18 -4.23 1.84
CA TYR A 55 -6.17 -3.50 2.61
C TYR A 55 -5.98 -4.17 3.96
N GLY A 56 -4.93 -3.81 4.67
CA GLY A 56 -4.73 -4.36 6.01
C GLY A 56 -3.28 -4.38 6.45
N PHE A 57 -2.91 -5.42 7.17
CA PHE A 57 -1.59 -5.51 7.79
C PHE A 57 -0.86 -6.73 7.26
N LEU A 58 0.39 -6.54 6.85
CA LEU A 58 1.27 -7.62 6.48
C LEU A 58 1.94 -8.20 7.74
N LYS A 59 2.62 -9.31 7.56
CA LYS A 59 3.45 -9.90 8.60
C LYS A 59 4.43 -8.84 9.12
N THR A 60 4.59 -8.76 10.43
CA THR A 60 5.44 -7.74 11.05
C THR A 60 6.18 -8.29 12.26
N ASN A 61 7.28 -7.65 12.60
CA ASN A 61 7.89 -7.80 13.91
C ASN A 61 7.28 -6.77 14.89
N LYS A 62 7.74 -6.77 16.14
CA LYS A 62 7.14 -5.97 17.22
C LYS A 62 7.26 -4.45 17.04
N THR A 63 8.15 -3.97 16.17
CA THR A 63 8.48 -2.54 16.06
C THR A 63 7.88 -1.87 14.83
N LEU A 64 7.37 -2.64 13.87
CA LEU A 64 6.86 -2.13 12.61
C LEU A 64 5.35 -2.29 12.52
N ILE A 65 4.69 -1.32 11.89
CA ILE A 65 3.25 -1.36 11.63
C ILE A 65 2.94 -2.23 10.42
N ASN A 66 3.69 -2.06 9.34
CA ASN A 66 3.55 -2.78 8.06
C ASN A 66 2.10 -2.80 7.56
N ARG A 67 1.48 -1.60 7.50
CA ARG A 67 0.10 -1.44 7.06
C ARG A 67 0.03 -1.16 5.56
N PHE A 68 -0.66 -2.02 4.82
CA PHE A 68 -1.06 -1.73 3.45
C PHE A 68 -2.26 -0.78 3.52
N MET A 69 -2.08 0.45 3.06
CA MET A 69 -3.06 1.52 3.24
C MET A 69 -4.32 1.26 2.42
N ASP A 70 -5.47 1.54 3.00
CA ASP A 70 -6.71 1.56 2.26
C ASP A 70 -6.74 2.72 1.26
N GLN A 71 -7.64 2.64 0.30
CA GLN A 71 -7.71 3.61 -0.80
C GLN A 71 -7.91 5.06 -0.34
N PHE A 72 -8.72 5.27 0.70
CA PHE A 72 -8.96 6.63 1.20
C PHE A 72 -7.79 7.19 2.01
N SER A 73 -7.03 6.33 2.69
CA SER A 73 -5.79 6.76 3.35
C SER A 73 -4.74 7.20 2.32
N VAL A 74 -4.67 6.53 1.18
CA VAL A 74 -3.81 6.95 0.07
C VAL A 74 -4.23 8.32 -0.45
N VAL A 75 -5.53 8.57 -0.58
CA VAL A 75 -6.07 9.88 -0.97
C VAL A 75 -5.66 10.95 0.05
N ASP A 76 -5.91 10.69 1.32
CA ASP A 76 -5.62 11.63 2.40
C ASP A 76 -4.13 11.98 2.46
N PHE A 77 -3.26 11.00 2.28
CA PHE A 77 -1.83 11.23 2.25
C PHE A 77 -1.45 12.12 1.06
N ARG A 78 -1.89 11.77 -0.15
CA ARG A 78 -1.54 12.51 -1.34
C ARG A 78 -2.03 13.95 -1.31
N LEU A 79 -3.22 14.17 -0.78
CA LEU A 79 -3.81 15.51 -0.66
C LEU A 79 -3.41 16.23 0.63
N ARG A 80 -2.62 15.60 1.48
CA ARG A 80 -2.21 16.11 2.79
C ARG A 80 -3.42 16.53 3.63
N GLN A 81 -4.37 15.60 3.77
CA GLN A 81 -5.59 15.78 4.54
C GLN A 81 -5.59 14.91 5.78
N ASP A 82 -6.53 15.20 6.70
CA ASP A 82 -6.72 14.45 7.95
C ASP A 82 -5.42 14.35 8.75
N ILE A 83 -5.02 13.16 9.16
CA ILE A 83 -3.82 12.96 9.99
C ILE A 83 -2.52 13.37 9.27
N TYR A 84 -2.55 13.56 7.95
CA TYR A 84 -1.37 13.91 7.15
C TYR A 84 -1.23 15.42 6.88
N GLU A 85 -2.10 16.26 7.43
CA GLU A 85 -2.19 17.68 7.07
C GLU A 85 -0.94 18.49 7.45
N TYR A 86 -0.35 18.22 8.60
CA TYR A 86 0.75 19.05 9.16
C TYR A 86 2.01 18.25 9.51
N ASN A 87 2.24 17.13 8.87
CA ASN A 87 3.40 16.30 9.19
C ASN A 87 4.60 16.66 8.31
N PRO A 88 5.66 17.30 8.86
CA PRO A 88 6.83 17.71 8.06
C PRO A 88 7.64 16.53 7.50
N ASN A 89 7.50 15.34 8.07
CA ASN A 89 8.18 14.14 7.57
C ASN A 89 7.67 13.71 6.18
N LEU A 90 6.55 14.27 5.72
CA LEU A 90 5.96 13.96 4.42
C LEU A 90 6.45 14.86 3.29
N ASP A 91 7.24 15.88 3.60
CA ASP A 91 7.68 16.87 2.62
C ASP A 91 8.66 16.30 1.59
N ASP A 92 9.36 15.22 1.92
CA ASP A 92 10.33 14.58 1.05
C ASP A 92 9.72 13.62 0.03
N VAL A 93 8.40 13.42 0.06
CA VAL A 93 7.73 12.52 -0.88
C VAL A 93 7.53 13.21 -2.23
N ASP A 94 7.99 12.55 -3.29
CA ASP A 94 7.83 13.04 -4.66
C ASP A 94 6.46 12.62 -5.22
N ASP A 95 5.45 13.45 -5.01
CA ASP A 95 4.08 13.20 -5.45
C ASP A 95 3.91 13.24 -6.98
N GLU A 96 4.87 13.82 -7.72
CA GLU A 96 4.79 13.85 -9.18
C GLU A 96 5.07 12.50 -9.82
N GLU A 97 5.89 11.68 -9.18
CA GLU A 97 6.30 10.38 -9.73
C GLU A 97 5.81 9.18 -8.93
N SER A 98 5.46 9.40 -7.66
CA SER A 98 5.22 8.33 -6.71
C SER A 98 3.94 8.53 -5.92
N LEU A 99 3.36 7.41 -5.49
CA LEU A 99 2.20 7.35 -4.62
C LEU A 99 2.57 6.59 -3.35
N VAL A 100 2.30 7.16 -2.19
CA VAL A 100 2.49 6.46 -0.91
C VAL A 100 1.33 5.50 -0.73
N PHE A 101 1.64 4.22 -0.46
CA PHE A 101 0.62 3.17 -0.34
C PHE A 101 0.80 2.29 0.89
N PHE A 102 1.91 2.44 1.63
CA PHE A 102 2.27 1.51 2.68
C PHE A 102 2.95 2.24 3.84
N GLU A 103 2.49 1.98 5.06
CA GLU A 103 3.08 2.54 6.28
C GLU A 103 3.95 1.49 6.95
N VAL A 104 5.25 1.75 6.98
CA VAL A 104 6.22 0.92 7.71
C VAL A 104 6.10 1.20 9.21
N SER A 105 6.05 2.49 9.57
CA SER A 105 5.93 3.00 10.93
C SER A 105 5.23 4.36 10.89
N GLU A 106 5.10 5.02 12.02
CA GLU A 106 4.51 6.37 12.09
C GLU A 106 5.25 7.42 11.25
N ILE A 107 6.55 7.19 11.00
CA ILE A 107 7.40 8.17 10.31
C ILE A 107 8.00 7.62 9.00
N SER A 108 7.72 6.39 8.64
CA SER A 108 8.33 5.73 7.47
C SER A 108 7.27 5.12 6.57
N PHE A 109 7.39 5.38 5.27
CA PHE A 109 6.42 4.97 4.26
C PHE A 109 7.12 4.36 3.06
N LEU A 110 6.38 3.55 2.30
CA LEU A 110 6.85 3.05 1.01
C LEU A 110 6.07 3.71 -0.11
N THR A 111 6.73 3.89 -1.25
CA THR A 111 6.13 4.49 -2.44
C THR A 111 6.12 3.52 -3.61
N ILE A 112 5.11 3.67 -4.46
CA ILE A 112 5.01 2.99 -5.74
C ILE A 112 5.20 4.03 -6.85
N LYS A 113 6.17 3.80 -7.74
CA LYS A 113 6.54 4.76 -8.79
C LYS A 113 5.63 4.63 -10.01
N PHE A 114 4.47 5.27 -9.97
CA PHE A 114 3.47 5.15 -11.02
C PHE A 114 3.91 5.72 -12.37
N LYS A 115 4.81 6.72 -12.38
CA LYS A 115 5.34 7.31 -13.63
C LYS A 115 6.19 6.32 -14.43
N GLN A 116 6.67 5.26 -13.81
CA GLN A 116 7.49 4.24 -14.46
C GLN A 116 6.75 2.93 -14.64
N GLU A 117 5.42 2.97 -14.68
CA GLU A 117 4.62 1.78 -14.95
C GLU A 117 5.00 1.19 -16.33
N ASN A 118 5.36 -0.10 -16.35
CA ASN A 118 5.76 -0.77 -17.57
C ASN A 118 4.52 -1.32 -18.33
N GLU A 119 4.76 -2.00 -19.47
CA GLU A 119 3.70 -2.56 -20.30
C GLU A 119 2.86 -3.62 -19.58
N LEU A 120 3.42 -4.28 -18.58
CA LEU A 120 2.72 -5.28 -17.77
C LEU A 120 1.95 -4.67 -16.62
N GLY A 121 1.99 -3.34 -16.46
CA GLY A 121 1.36 -2.65 -15.35
C GLY A 121 2.14 -2.73 -14.04
N GLN A 122 3.44 -3.04 -14.11
CA GLN A 122 4.31 -3.15 -12.95
C GLN A 122 5.01 -1.84 -12.66
N CYS A 123 5.13 -1.52 -11.38
CA CYS A 123 5.81 -0.33 -10.90
C CYS A 123 6.82 -0.71 -9.83
N HIS A 124 7.97 -0.06 -9.83
CA HIS A 124 8.98 -0.26 -8.79
C HIS A 124 8.48 0.24 -7.44
N ILE A 125 8.88 -0.45 -6.39
CA ILE A 125 8.60 -0.08 -5.00
C ILE A 125 9.86 0.47 -4.36
N TYR A 126 9.72 1.58 -3.62
CA TYR A 126 10.84 2.28 -3.00
C TYR A 126 10.64 2.49 -1.51
N TYR A 127 11.74 2.41 -0.78
CA TYR A 127 11.88 2.91 0.58
C TYR A 127 12.85 4.09 0.53
N GLY A 128 12.31 5.31 0.64
CA GLY A 128 13.10 6.50 0.38
C GLY A 128 13.59 6.51 -1.07
N SER A 129 14.89 6.61 -1.27
CA SER A 129 15.52 6.58 -2.58
C SER A 129 15.97 5.17 -3.01
N THR A 130 15.75 4.16 -2.18
CA THR A 130 16.20 2.79 -2.43
C THR A 130 15.08 1.96 -3.03
N LYS A 131 15.32 1.40 -4.22
CA LYS A 131 14.39 0.43 -4.81
C LYS A 131 14.44 -0.88 -4.02
N ILE A 132 13.30 -1.36 -3.56
CA ILE A 132 13.20 -2.57 -2.75
C ILE A 132 12.48 -3.72 -3.46
N ALA A 133 11.81 -3.44 -4.57
CA ALA A 133 11.18 -4.47 -5.42
C ALA A 133 10.94 -3.91 -6.81
N ASP A 134 10.89 -4.80 -7.80
CA ASP A 134 10.61 -4.45 -9.19
C ASP A 134 9.11 -4.38 -9.50
N SER A 135 8.29 -4.91 -8.60
CA SER A 135 6.83 -4.90 -8.75
C SER A 135 6.16 -5.03 -7.38
N LEU A 136 4.86 -4.74 -7.34
CA LEU A 136 4.08 -4.93 -6.11
C LEU A 136 4.00 -6.40 -5.73
N GLU A 137 3.82 -7.28 -6.71
CA GLU A 137 3.79 -8.73 -6.47
C GLU A 137 5.10 -9.21 -5.83
N GLU A 138 6.24 -8.79 -6.38
CA GLU A 138 7.55 -9.15 -5.83
C GLU A 138 7.71 -8.64 -4.39
N PHE A 139 7.31 -7.40 -4.14
CA PHE A 139 7.34 -6.83 -2.78
C PHE A 139 6.57 -7.71 -1.80
N LEU A 140 5.34 -8.08 -2.15
CA LEU A 140 4.49 -8.86 -1.27
C LEU A 140 5.02 -10.28 -1.04
N ILE A 141 5.60 -10.90 -2.06
CA ILE A 141 6.25 -12.21 -1.93
C ILE A 141 7.44 -12.12 -0.98
N LYS A 142 8.27 -11.09 -1.13
CA LYS A 142 9.43 -10.88 -0.24
C LYS A 142 9.00 -10.64 1.21
N MET A 143 7.92 -9.88 1.41
CA MET A 143 7.37 -9.62 2.74
C MET A 143 6.86 -10.88 3.43
N GLU A 144 6.30 -11.81 2.68
CA GLU A 144 5.88 -13.11 3.23
C GLU A 144 7.08 -13.91 3.75
N GLY A 145 8.20 -13.85 3.06
CA GLY A 145 9.42 -14.55 3.47
C GLY A 145 10.16 -13.87 4.60
N ASN A 146 10.29 -12.55 4.54
CA ASN A 146 10.99 -11.75 5.55
C ASN A 146 10.43 -10.33 5.60
N PRO A 147 9.61 -10.00 6.62
CA PRO A 147 8.98 -8.68 6.70
C PRO A 147 9.96 -7.52 6.92
N ASP A 148 11.21 -7.81 7.22
CA ASP A 148 12.23 -6.79 7.45
C ASP A 148 13.27 -6.73 6.33
N TYR A 149 13.03 -7.36 5.18
CA TYR A 149 14.08 -7.55 4.17
C TYR A 149 14.65 -6.24 3.62
N TYR A 150 13.87 -5.16 3.69
CA TYR A 150 14.28 -3.87 3.11
C TYR A 150 14.89 -2.90 4.14
N ILE A 151 15.02 -3.32 5.39
CA ILE A 151 15.57 -2.50 6.46
C ILE A 151 17.05 -2.79 6.69
#